data_347fb19b47df436d8de734b4941bf240
#
_entry.id   347fb19b47df436d8de734b4941bf240
#
_cell.length_a   1.000
_cell.length_b   1.000
_cell.length_c   1.000
_cell.angle_alpha   90.00
_cell.angle_beta   90.00
_cell.angle_gamma   90.00
#
_symmetry.space_group_name_H-M   'P 1'
#
loop_
_entity.id
_entity.type
_entity.pdbx_description
1 polymer ?
#
loop_
_entity_poly.entity_id
_entity_poly.type
_entity_poly.pdbx_seq_one_letter_code
_entity_poly.pdbx_strand_id
1 'polypeptide(L)'
;MHPTVKCFLCVILISFLASCSSVTGSVTTTNAVNSETPEETAMPATSPTPTATPTAEPPTPLPPSPTPSLFDIELPVGEVKYEIPLNIRHVTEDSATLFFELDTPSRGYVSVRSRETGAFPFTIPLDPSQARHLVTAHNLVSGSTYDALVAYEAEEGGYSQPRFLDRTWGPVSFHTRAEGAPLRIGVIGDASFGDKTTTGLVDAMADANLDFIIHAGDVVDRIAANANPFDSYKENFYAPFEPLLTMMPVYTVPGNHDYDRDINYEGEPFYYYAFPPFPDPRFPGQEYAERNQHYAIAYGDAQFVMLDTQVFYGEPGREEQESWLEERLADPGFKVTIPVFHVAPFNSSTVHPDDSRPVRGTWVPKFETANVLLTLSGHFHTYERLMKNAITYVISSGGSSVLYAKGEKAPESKLYKRESHYLLMELDSETMTYTAINLEGDVIDEVTIPLE
;
A
#
# COMPACT_ATOMS: atom_id res chain seq x y z
N MET A 1 38.36 -43.35 -19.08
CA MET A 1 38.89 -42.56 -20.20
C MET A 1 38.29 -41.17 -20.09
N HIS A 2 39.06 -40.23 -19.59
CA HIS A 2 38.68 -38.79 -19.59
C HIS A 2 39.06 -38.17 -20.93
N PRO A 3 38.35 -37.07 -21.35
CA PRO A 3 39.12 -35.95 -21.85
C PRO A 3 38.81 -34.64 -21.10
N THR A 4 39.90 -34.03 -20.73
CA THR A 4 40.17 -32.67 -20.32
C THR A 4 39.67 -31.63 -21.33
N VAL A 5 38.97 -30.58 -20.89
CA VAL A 5 38.72 -29.36 -21.68
C VAL A 5 39.40 -28.19 -20.98
N LYS A 6 40.23 -27.51 -21.77
CA LYS A 6 41.09 -26.39 -21.40
C LYS A 6 40.29 -25.07 -21.26
N CYS A 7 40.62 -24.36 -20.20
CA CYS A 7 40.25 -22.96 -19.94
C CYS A 7 40.93 -22.02 -20.97
N PHE A 8 40.21 -21.08 -21.58
CA PHE A 8 40.76 -19.92 -22.26
C PHE A 8 40.40 -18.67 -21.49
N LEU A 9 41.41 -18.05 -20.93
CA LEU A 9 41.37 -16.77 -20.24
C LEU A 9 41.54 -15.68 -21.34
N CYS A 10 40.56 -14.83 -21.55
CA CYS A 10 40.72 -13.61 -22.34
C CYS A 10 40.75 -12.40 -21.40
N VAL A 11 41.95 -11.84 -21.25
CA VAL A 11 42.19 -10.56 -20.55
C VAL A 11 42.04 -9.46 -21.60
N ILE A 12 41.10 -8.54 -21.35
CA ILE A 12 41.01 -7.28 -22.12
C ILE A 12 41.41 -6.14 -21.17
N LEU A 13 42.56 -5.56 -21.44
CA LEU A 13 43.05 -4.29 -20.89
C LEU A 13 42.38 -3.14 -21.64
N ILE A 14 41.70 -2.26 -20.97
CA ILE A 14 41.31 -0.95 -21.53
C ILE A 14 41.93 0.14 -20.66
N SER A 15 42.75 0.96 -21.34
CA SER A 15 43.53 2.04 -20.79
C SER A 15 42.70 3.30 -20.57
N PHE A 16 42.89 3.92 -19.43
CA PHE A 16 42.39 5.26 -19.11
C PHE A 16 43.18 6.34 -19.87
N LEU A 17 42.46 7.30 -20.46
CA LEU A 17 43.01 8.61 -20.80
C LEU A 17 42.17 9.68 -20.13
N ALA A 18 42.79 10.33 -19.18
CA ALA A 18 42.29 11.55 -18.55
C ALA A 18 42.50 12.76 -19.47
N SER A 19 41.50 13.64 -19.55
CA SER A 19 41.67 14.98 -20.13
C SER A 19 41.05 15.99 -19.17
N CYS A 20 41.93 16.74 -18.54
CA CYS A 20 41.63 17.97 -17.80
C CYS A 20 41.41 19.13 -18.79
N SER A 21 40.39 19.94 -18.58
CA SER A 21 40.34 21.30 -19.08
C SER A 21 39.64 22.20 -18.07
N SER A 22 40.43 23.03 -17.45
CA SER A 22 40.06 24.17 -16.61
C SER A 22 39.68 25.39 -17.48
N VAL A 23 38.56 26.03 -17.16
CA VAL A 23 38.29 27.41 -17.61
C VAL A 23 37.87 28.24 -16.42
N THR A 24 38.72 29.19 -16.11
CA THR A 24 38.51 30.33 -15.20
C THR A 24 37.84 31.47 -15.97
N GLY A 25 36.87 32.12 -15.37
CA GLY A 25 36.23 33.33 -15.91
C GLY A 25 35.63 34.20 -14.81
N SER A 26 36.15 35.37 -14.73
CA SER A 26 36.15 36.43 -13.71
C SER A 26 34.78 37.09 -13.44
N VAL A 27 34.66 37.54 -12.23
CA VAL A 27 33.69 38.49 -11.64
C VAL A 27 33.82 39.88 -12.26
N THR A 28 32.70 40.56 -12.48
CA THR A 28 32.66 42.04 -12.40
C THR A 28 31.32 42.52 -11.84
N THR A 29 31.39 43.17 -10.73
CA THR A 29 30.39 44.00 -10.06
C THR A 29 30.27 45.35 -10.71
N THR A 30 29.07 45.95 -10.84
CA THR A 30 28.89 47.40 -10.78
C THR A 30 27.52 47.75 -10.17
N ASN A 31 27.58 48.51 -9.11
CA ASN A 31 26.51 49.28 -8.48
C ASN A 31 26.13 50.49 -9.33
N ALA A 32 24.87 50.90 -9.34
CA ALA A 32 24.47 52.29 -9.35
C ALA A 32 23.07 52.49 -8.78
N VAL A 33 23.02 53.30 -7.76
CA VAL A 33 21.85 53.88 -7.08
C VAL A 33 21.38 55.08 -7.94
N ASN A 34 20.07 55.32 -8.06
CA ASN A 34 19.50 56.64 -8.05
C ASN A 34 18.05 56.65 -7.58
N SER A 35 17.84 57.48 -6.57
CA SER A 35 16.58 57.97 -6.00
C SER A 35 16.01 59.11 -6.82
N GLU A 36 14.70 59.18 -6.95
CA GLU A 36 13.97 60.48 -6.98
C GLU A 36 12.46 60.24 -6.77
N THR A 37 11.91 60.89 -5.78
CA THR A 37 10.50 61.21 -5.51
C THR A 37 10.38 62.72 -5.53
N PRO A 38 9.16 63.34 -5.42
CA PRO A 38 7.89 63.13 -6.10
C PRO A 38 7.36 64.47 -6.69
N GLU A 39 6.37 64.48 -7.50
CA GLU A 39 5.61 65.68 -7.82
C GLU A 39 4.10 65.45 -7.79
N GLU A 40 3.47 66.30 -6.97
CA GLU A 40 2.05 66.42 -6.67
C GLU A 40 1.37 67.23 -7.74
N THR A 41 0.30 66.76 -8.39
CA THR A 41 -0.53 67.63 -9.22
C THR A 41 -2.02 67.24 -9.14
N ALA A 42 -2.76 68.26 -8.86
CA ALA A 42 -4.18 68.53 -8.63
C ALA A 42 -5.23 67.70 -9.38
N MET A 43 -6.31 67.41 -8.66
CA MET A 43 -7.61 66.92 -9.16
C MET A 43 -8.34 67.96 -10.02
N PRO A 44 -9.09 67.54 -11.03
CA PRO A 44 -10.27 68.22 -11.48
C PRO A 44 -11.58 67.46 -11.17
N ALA A 45 -12.63 68.28 -11.05
CA ALA A 45 -13.94 68.07 -10.54
C ALA A 45 -14.78 66.90 -11.11
N THR A 46 -15.58 66.39 -10.22
CA THR A 46 -16.59 65.32 -10.41
C THR A 46 -17.73 65.72 -11.35
N SER A 47 -18.01 64.88 -12.35
CA SER A 47 -19.31 64.83 -13.08
C SER A 47 -20.22 63.78 -12.47
N PRO A 48 -21.53 63.97 -12.43
CA PRO A 48 -22.44 63.00 -11.81
C PRO A 48 -22.60 61.76 -12.68
N THR A 49 -22.42 60.60 -12.05
CA THR A 49 -22.62 59.27 -12.63
C THR A 49 -24.12 59.02 -12.85
N PRO A 50 -24.57 58.50 -13.99
CA PRO A 50 -25.96 58.09 -14.17
C PRO A 50 -26.26 56.86 -13.30
N THR A 51 -27.37 56.93 -12.58
CA THR A 51 -27.94 55.86 -11.77
C THR A 51 -28.28 54.67 -12.66
N ALA A 52 -27.57 53.55 -12.51
CA ALA A 52 -27.86 52.32 -13.22
C ALA A 52 -29.16 51.69 -12.66
N THR A 53 -30.10 51.43 -13.56
CA THR A 53 -31.30 50.63 -13.28
C THR A 53 -30.85 49.19 -12.87
N PRO A 54 -31.38 48.59 -11.82
CA PRO A 54 -31.03 47.22 -11.45
C PRO A 54 -31.47 46.27 -12.58
N THR A 55 -30.48 45.65 -13.20
CA THR A 55 -30.70 44.52 -14.10
C THR A 55 -31.18 43.35 -13.25
N ALA A 56 -32.36 42.79 -13.55
CA ALA A 56 -32.84 41.59 -12.90
C ALA A 56 -31.80 40.46 -13.07
N GLU A 57 -31.36 39.84 -11.97
CA GLU A 57 -30.56 38.64 -12.03
C GLU A 57 -31.25 37.55 -12.85
N PRO A 58 -30.54 36.84 -13.72
CA PRO A 58 -31.13 35.70 -14.41
C PRO A 58 -31.58 34.66 -13.35
N PRO A 59 -32.74 33.99 -13.58
CA PRO A 59 -33.21 32.99 -12.63
C PRO A 59 -32.13 31.93 -12.38
N THR A 60 -31.85 31.68 -11.12
CA THR A 60 -30.95 30.58 -10.70
C THR A 60 -31.42 29.30 -11.37
N PRO A 61 -30.55 28.54 -12.07
CA PRO A 61 -30.92 27.25 -12.62
C PRO A 61 -31.48 26.37 -11.51
N LEU A 62 -32.65 25.78 -11.73
CA LEU A 62 -33.18 24.78 -10.82
C LEU A 62 -32.13 23.67 -10.66
N PRO A 63 -31.84 23.17 -9.43
CA PRO A 63 -30.98 22.05 -9.24
C PRO A 63 -31.50 20.90 -10.12
N PRO A 64 -30.60 20.15 -10.79
CA PRO A 64 -31.00 18.98 -11.56
C PRO A 64 -31.82 18.07 -10.64
N SER A 65 -32.93 17.54 -11.19
CA SER A 65 -33.75 16.55 -10.48
C SER A 65 -32.81 15.40 -10.03
N PRO A 66 -32.89 14.91 -8.80
CA PRO A 66 -31.99 13.85 -8.34
C PRO A 66 -32.18 12.66 -9.28
N THR A 67 -31.13 12.32 -10.00
CA THR A 67 -31.05 11.04 -10.73
C THR A 67 -31.17 9.94 -9.69
N PRO A 68 -32.02 8.91 -9.88
CA PRO A 68 -32.07 7.79 -8.94
C PRO A 68 -30.66 7.28 -8.69
N SER A 69 -30.29 7.14 -7.42
CA SER A 69 -29.00 6.64 -7.02
C SER A 69 -28.82 5.20 -7.50
N LEU A 70 -27.69 4.88 -8.12
CA LEU A 70 -27.35 3.50 -8.47
C LEU A 70 -27.36 2.56 -7.27
N PHE A 71 -27.10 3.09 -6.07
CA PHE A 71 -27.16 2.32 -4.81
C PHE A 71 -28.57 1.99 -4.34
N ASP A 72 -29.60 2.69 -4.85
CA ASP A 72 -30.99 2.44 -4.50
C ASP A 72 -31.66 1.43 -5.48
N ILE A 73 -30.90 0.97 -6.47
CA ILE A 73 -31.32 0.02 -7.49
C ILE A 73 -30.46 -1.23 -7.36
N GLU A 74 -31.11 -2.38 -7.26
CA GLU A 74 -30.41 -3.66 -7.37
C GLU A 74 -29.94 -3.80 -8.83
N LEU A 75 -28.64 -3.61 -9.07
CA LEU A 75 -28.07 -3.75 -10.40
C LEU A 75 -27.88 -5.22 -10.72
N PRO A 76 -28.31 -5.70 -11.89
CA PRO A 76 -28.02 -7.08 -12.31
C PRO A 76 -26.52 -7.27 -12.46
N VAL A 77 -26.04 -8.47 -12.20
CA VAL A 77 -24.65 -8.85 -12.49
C VAL A 77 -24.52 -9.08 -13.99
N GLY A 78 -23.63 -8.33 -14.63
CA GLY A 78 -23.46 -8.34 -16.09
C GLY A 78 -22.38 -9.28 -16.61
N GLU A 79 -22.06 -9.13 -17.90
CA GLU A 79 -21.05 -9.95 -18.58
C GLU A 79 -19.62 -9.43 -18.39
N VAL A 80 -19.43 -8.12 -18.18
CA VAL A 80 -18.12 -7.54 -17.85
C VAL A 80 -17.65 -8.08 -16.51
N LYS A 81 -16.38 -8.49 -16.46
CA LYS A 81 -15.79 -9.08 -15.26
C LYS A 81 -14.70 -8.19 -14.69
N TYR A 82 -14.45 -8.35 -13.41
CA TYR A 82 -13.23 -7.85 -12.82
C TYR A 82 -12.06 -8.78 -13.14
N GLU A 83 -10.99 -8.23 -13.66
CA GLU A 83 -9.66 -8.84 -13.58
C GLU A 83 -9.08 -8.63 -12.18
N ILE A 84 -9.17 -7.38 -11.67
CA ILE A 84 -8.87 -7.03 -10.29
C ILE A 84 -10.15 -6.44 -9.70
N PRO A 85 -10.73 -7.03 -8.65
CA PRO A 85 -12.01 -6.57 -8.11
C PRO A 85 -11.84 -5.24 -7.36
N LEU A 86 -12.96 -4.48 -7.28
CA LEU A 86 -12.98 -3.22 -6.54
C LEU A 86 -12.48 -3.43 -5.12
N ASN A 87 -11.38 -2.76 -4.79
CA ASN A 87 -10.77 -2.81 -3.47
C ASN A 87 -10.33 -1.43 -3.00
N ILE A 88 -10.12 -1.32 -1.71
CA ILE A 88 -9.72 -0.08 -1.04
C ILE A 88 -8.20 -0.09 -0.92
N ARG A 89 -7.53 0.88 -1.56
CA ARG A 89 -6.05 0.97 -1.54
C ARG A 89 -5.52 1.82 -0.41
N HIS A 90 -6.24 2.88 -0.06
CA HIS A 90 -5.84 3.79 1.00
C HIS A 90 -7.05 4.53 1.54
N VAL A 91 -7.08 4.81 2.83
CA VAL A 91 -8.09 5.62 3.49
C VAL A 91 -7.41 6.60 4.43
N THR A 92 -7.81 7.86 4.33
CA THR A 92 -7.42 8.92 5.27
C THR A 92 -8.62 9.36 6.10
N GLU A 93 -8.50 10.50 6.76
CA GLU A 93 -9.60 11.13 7.49
C GLU A 93 -10.66 11.74 6.55
N ASP A 94 -10.26 12.13 5.33
CA ASP A 94 -11.09 12.87 4.38
C ASP A 94 -11.06 12.35 2.93
N SER A 95 -10.40 11.22 2.70
CA SER A 95 -10.28 10.64 1.36
C SER A 95 -10.22 9.11 1.38
N ALA A 96 -10.54 8.50 0.22
CA ALA A 96 -10.35 7.09 -0.02
C ALA A 96 -9.90 6.84 -1.46
N THR A 97 -8.85 6.05 -1.63
CA THR A 97 -8.37 5.60 -2.94
C THR A 97 -8.90 4.20 -3.23
N LEU A 98 -9.61 4.07 -4.33
CA LEU A 98 -10.23 2.87 -4.84
C LEU A 98 -9.47 2.36 -6.06
N PHE A 99 -9.33 1.07 -6.17
CA PHE A 99 -8.63 0.43 -7.29
C PHE A 99 -9.43 -0.76 -7.82
N PHE A 100 -9.50 -0.90 -9.13
CA PHE A 100 -10.06 -2.06 -9.81
C PHE A 100 -9.61 -2.13 -11.27
N GLU A 101 -9.78 -3.28 -11.87
CA GLU A 101 -9.58 -3.50 -13.29
C GLU A 101 -10.69 -4.37 -13.86
N LEU A 102 -11.22 -3.95 -15.01
CA LEU A 102 -12.22 -4.70 -15.78
C LEU A 102 -11.52 -5.55 -16.86
N ASP A 103 -12.13 -6.65 -17.25
CA ASP A 103 -11.65 -7.48 -18.38
C ASP A 103 -11.80 -6.77 -19.74
N THR A 104 -12.64 -5.75 -19.78
CA THR A 104 -12.91 -4.97 -20.98
C THR A 104 -13.13 -3.50 -20.64
N PRO A 105 -12.46 -2.55 -21.31
CA PRO A 105 -12.74 -1.13 -21.16
C PRO A 105 -14.23 -0.82 -21.36
N SER A 106 -14.86 -0.15 -20.42
CA SER A 106 -16.30 0.02 -20.40
C SER A 106 -16.71 1.42 -19.99
N ARG A 107 -17.83 1.91 -20.51
CA ARG A 107 -18.49 3.11 -20.00
C ARG A 107 -19.22 2.77 -18.71
N GLY A 108 -19.28 3.72 -17.80
CA GLY A 108 -19.96 3.52 -16.52
C GLY A 108 -19.55 4.55 -15.49
N TYR A 109 -19.68 4.19 -14.23
CA TYR A 109 -19.37 5.07 -13.09
C TYR A 109 -18.71 4.31 -11.95
N VAL A 110 -17.85 5.00 -11.20
CA VAL A 110 -17.54 4.67 -9.83
C VAL A 110 -18.18 5.73 -8.92
N SER A 111 -18.88 5.29 -7.89
CA SER A 111 -19.60 6.17 -6.96
C SER A 111 -19.29 5.79 -5.52
N VAL A 112 -19.24 6.82 -4.65
CA VAL A 112 -19.13 6.68 -3.19
C VAL A 112 -20.32 7.37 -2.54
N ARG A 113 -21.01 6.66 -1.64
CA ARG A 113 -22.20 7.14 -0.92
C ARG A 113 -21.95 7.13 0.59
N SER A 114 -22.28 8.23 1.26
CA SER A 114 -22.32 8.27 2.73
C SER A 114 -23.50 7.45 3.26
N ARG A 115 -23.26 6.55 4.20
CA ARG A 115 -24.33 5.79 4.89
C ARG A 115 -25.13 6.67 5.84
N GLU A 116 -24.51 7.68 6.45
CA GLU A 116 -25.14 8.55 7.43
C GLU A 116 -26.13 9.53 6.77
N THR A 117 -25.79 10.07 5.61
CA THR A 117 -26.57 11.13 4.94
C THR A 117 -27.27 10.66 3.68
N GLY A 118 -26.87 9.54 3.10
CA GLY A 118 -27.28 9.10 1.77
C GLY A 118 -26.72 9.96 0.63
N ALA A 119 -25.88 10.95 0.92
CA ALA A 119 -25.28 11.82 -0.09
C ALA A 119 -24.18 11.08 -0.88
N PHE A 120 -23.95 11.57 -2.10
CA PHE A 120 -22.91 11.09 -3.01
C PHE A 120 -21.78 12.12 -3.13
N PRO A 121 -20.84 12.16 -2.19
CA PRO A 121 -19.73 13.12 -2.26
C PRO A 121 -18.85 12.89 -3.47
N PHE A 122 -18.89 11.70 -4.07
CA PHE A 122 -18.04 11.33 -5.19
C PHE A 122 -18.79 10.43 -6.18
N THR A 123 -18.81 10.86 -7.44
CA THR A 123 -19.25 10.04 -8.58
C THR A 123 -18.51 10.54 -9.82
N ILE A 124 -17.77 9.66 -10.47
CA ILE A 124 -17.09 9.97 -11.72
C ILE A 124 -17.40 8.95 -12.80
N PRO A 125 -17.48 9.35 -14.08
CA PRO A 125 -17.56 8.42 -15.19
C PRO A 125 -16.27 7.62 -15.31
N LEU A 126 -16.38 6.36 -15.72
CA LEU A 126 -15.23 5.54 -16.14
C LEU A 126 -14.71 6.07 -17.48
N ASP A 127 -13.39 6.08 -17.64
CA ASP A 127 -12.77 6.31 -18.92
C ASP A 127 -12.95 5.08 -19.82
N PRO A 128 -13.73 5.17 -20.92
CA PRO A 128 -14.02 4.03 -21.77
C PRO A 128 -12.82 3.56 -22.61
N SER A 129 -11.67 4.23 -22.52
CA SER A 129 -10.43 3.82 -23.16
C SER A 129 -9.54 2.95 -22.27
N GLN A 130 -9.90 2.80 -20.98
CA GLN A 130 -9.12 2.09 -19.98
C GLN A 130 -9.95 1.00 -19.30
N ALA A 131 -9.30 -0.12 -19.00
CA ALA A 131 -9.88 -1.16 -18.16
C ALA A 131 -9.52 -0.97 -16.67
N ARG A 132 -8.37 -0.36 -16.41
CA ARG A 132 -7.76 -0.20 -15.10
C ARG A 132 -8.02 1.19 -14.54
N HIS A 133 -8.49 1.25 -13.30
CA HIS A 133 -8.90 2.49 -12.65
C HIS A 133 -8.35 2.57 -11.23
N LEU A 134 -7.60 3.65 -10.96
CA LEU A 134 -7.18 4.07 -9.64
C LEU A 134 -7.80 5.45 -9.40
N VAL A 135 -8.73 5.57 -8.48
CA VAL A 135 -9.50 6.80 -8.27
C VAL A 135 -9.54 7.18 -6.80
N THR A 136 -9.35 8.47 -6.49
CA THR A 136 -9.40 8.97 -5.12
C THR A 136 -10.65 9.84 -4.91
N ALA A 137 -11.52 9.42 -4.01
CA ALA A 137 -12.63 10.20 -3.52
C ALA A 137 -12.13 11.16 -2.43
N HIS A 138 -12.34 12.45 -2.62
CA HIS A 138 -11.95 13.50 -1.68
C HIS A 138 -13.15 14.13 -1.01
N ASN A 139 -12.91 14.97 0.03
CA ASN A 139 -13.91 15.69 0.80
C ASN A 139 -14.90 14.77 1.52
N LEU A 140 -14.41 13.63 1.95
CA LEU A 140 -15.15 12.73 2.83
C LEU A 140 -15.19 13.30 4.26
N VAL A 141 -16.15 12.90 5.04
CA VAL A 141 -16.30 13.32 6.44
C VAL A 141 -15.54 12.34 7.32
N SER A 142 -14.68 12.84 8.19
CA SER A 142 -13.94 12.05 9.17
C SER A 142 -14.87 11.24 10.07
N GLY A 143 -14.50 10.00 10.36
CA GLY A 143 -15.27 9.09 11.23
C GLY A 143 -16.59 8.62 10.63
N SER A 144 -16.75 8.61 9.32
CA SER A 144 -17.98 8.26 8.61
C SER A 144 -17.85 7.01 7.77
N THR A 145 -18.97 6.34 7.52
CA THR A 145 -19.02 5.11 6.72
C THR A 145 -19.53 5.40 5.31
N TYR A 146 -18.90 4.78 4.33
CA TYR A 146 -19.18 4.94 2.93
C TYR A 146 -19.34 3.60 2.23
N ASP A 147 -20.26 3.55 1.25
CA ASP A 147 -20.37 2.46 0.29
C ASP A 147 -19.73 2.88 -1.04
N ALA A 148 -19.00 2.00 -1.68
CA ALA A 148 -18.44 2.21 -3.01
C ALA A 148 -19.03 1.20 -4.01
N LEU A 149 -19.30 1.67 -5.23
CA LEU A 149 -19.90 0.90 -6.31
C LEU A 149 -19.23 1.21 -7.64
N VAL A 150 -18.97 0.17 -8.43
CA VAL A 150 -18.70 0.26 -9.86
C VAL A 150 -19.90 -0.26 -10.63
N ALA A 151 -20.36 0.53 -11.59
CA ALA A 151 -21.42 0.13 -12.52
C ALA A 151 -21.00 0.47 -13.95
N TYR A 152 -21.24 -0.44 -14.89
CA TYR A 152 -20.97 -0.25 -16.31
C TYR A 152 -22.27 -0.21 -17.14
N GLU A 153 -22.25 0.46 -18.30
CA GLU A 153 -23.38 0.49 -19.24
C GLU A 153 -23.52 -0.86 -19.91
N ALA A 154 -24.66 -1.52 -19.72
CA ALA A 154 -24.98 -2.79 -20.37
C ALA A 154 -25.40 -2.58 -21.84
N GLU A 155 -25.14 -3.57 -22.71
CA GLU A 155 -25.50 -3.51 -24.13
C GLU A 155 -27.00 -3.31 -24.39
N GLU A 156 -27.84 -3.89 -23.52
CA GLU A 156 -29.32 -3.74 -23.60
C GLU A 156 -29.84 -2.39 -23.05
N GLY A 157 -28.92 -1.53 -22.60
CA GLY A 157 -29.22 -0.27 -21.93
C GLY A 157 -29.35 -0.43 -20.41
N GLY A 158 -29.16 0.71 -19.69
CA GLY A 158 -29.09 0.71 -18.21
C GLY A 158 -27.70 0.35 -17.70
N TYR A 159 -27.62 -0.04 -16.43
CA TYR A 159 -26.36 -0.31 -15.74
C TYR A 159 -26.35 -1.70 -15.14
N SER A 160 -25.16 -2.31 -15.09
CA SER A 160 -24.89 -3.59 -14.45
C SER A 160 -23.63 -3.53 -13.60
N GLN A 161 -23.51 -4.42 -12.61
CA GLN A 161 -22.28 -4.59 -11.85
C GLN A 161 -21.35 -5.58 -12.56
N PRO A 162 -20.02 -5.34 -12.57
CA PRO A 162 -19.06 -6.33 -13.03
C PRO A 162 -19.10 -7.59 -12.15
N ARG A 163 -18.88 -8.75 -12.77
CA ARG A 163 -18.76 -10.03 -12.07
C ARG A 163 -17.35 -10.23 -11.57
N PHE A 164 -17.18 -10.86 -10.42
CA PHE A 164 -15.90 -11.41 -10.01
C PHE A 164 -15.99 -12.94 -9.90
N LEU A 165 -15.15 -13.63 -10.66
CA LEU A 165 -15.31 -15.04 -10.94
C LEU A 165 -16.70 -15.31 -11.54
N ASP A 166 -17.65 -15.85 -10.92
CA ASP A 166 -19.01 -16.02 -11.45
C ASP A 166 -20.09 -15.49 -10.49
N ARG A 167 -19.75 -14.51 -9.66
CA ARG A 167 -20.62 -13.92 -8.65
C ARG A 167 -20.49 -12.40 -8.56
N THR A 168 -21.36 -11.77 -7.81
CA THR A 168 -21.21 -10.36 -7.40
C THR A 168 -20.05 -10.23 -6.44
N TRP A 169 -19.31 -9.14 -6.54
CA TRP A 169 -18.27 -8.72 -5.60
C TRP A 169 -18.82 -7.71 -4.61
N GLY A 170 -18.48 -7.85 -3.33
CA GLY A 170 -18.89 -6.93 -2.30
C GLY A 170 -20.22 -7.26 -1.63
N PRO A 171 -20.87 -6.30 -0.99
CA PRO A 171 -20.72 -4.84 -1.12
C PRO A 171 -19.39 -4.30 -0.57
N VAL A 172 -18.82 -3.27 -1.22
CA VAL A 172 -17.64 -2.58 -0.73
C VAL A 172 -18.08 -1.43 0.16
N SER A 173 -17.64 -1.46 1.41
CA SER A 173 -17.99 -0.45 2.41
C SER A 173 -16.80 -0.18 3.31
N PHE A 174 -16.40 1.09 3.43
CA PHE A 174 -15.24 1.50 4.20
C PHE A 174 -15.57 2.61 5.18
N HIS A 175 -14.67 2.81 6.12
CA HIS A 175 -14.78 3.82 7.15
C HIS A 175 -13.59 4.79 7.08
N THR A 176 -13.87 6.12 7.04
CA THR A 176 -12.85 7.14 7.22
C THR A 176 -12.48 7.24 8.68
N ARG A 177 -11.21 7.41 8.99
CA ARG A 177 -10.77 7.47 10.38
C ARG A 177 -11.23 8.74 11.08
N ALA A 178 -11.56 8.61 12.37
CA ALA A 178 -11.72 9.77 13.24
C ALA A 178 -10.33 10.28 13.68
N GLU A 179 -10.15 11.60 13.69
CA GLU A 179 -8.92 12.23 14.16
C GLU A 179 -8.58 11.81 15.60
N GLY A 180 -7.34 11.42 15.83
CA GLY A 180 -6.84 11.01 17.14
C GLY A 180 -7.36 9.67 17.68
N ALA A 181 -8.16 8.92 16.91
CA ALA A 181 -8.59 7.58 17.33
C ALA A 181 -7.39 6.61 17.38
N PRO A 182 -7.33 5.69 18.35
CA PRO A 182 -6.33 4.61 18.33
C PRO A 182 -6.40 3.80 17.05
N LEU A 183 -5.26 3.33 16.55
CA LEU A 183 -5.17 2.44 15.41
C LEU A 183 -5.40 0.99 15.81
N ARG A 184 -6.17 0.27 15.02
CA ARG A 184 -6.33 -1.18 15.11
C ARG A 184 -5.93 -1.83 13.80
N ILE A 185 -4.90 -2.66 13.82
CA ILE A 185 -4.23 -3.16 12.62
C ILE A 185 -4.17 -4.68 12.68
N GLY A 186 -4.57 -5.34 11.61
CA GLY A 186 -4.31 -6.76 11.43
C GLY A 186 -2.97 -6.97 10.73
N VAL A 187 -2.20 -7.98 11.15
CA VAL A 187 -0.96 -8.36 10.46
C VAL A 187 -0.99 -9.85 10.17
N ILE A 188 -0.73 -10.22 8.92
CA ILE A 188 -0.64 -11.59 8.45
C ILE A 188 0.46 -11.69 7.40
N GLY A 189 1.14 -12.80 7.29
CA GLY A 189 2.09 -13.08 6.21
C GLY A 189 1.97 -14.51 5.74
N ASP A 190 2.45 -14.80 4.52
CA ASP A 190 2.49 -16.13 3.93
C ASP A 190 1.10 -16.81 3.83
N ALA A 191 0.10 -16.00 3.53
CA ALA A 191 -1.30 -16.43 3.36
C ALA A 191 -1.60 -16.84 1.91
N SER A 192 -0.60 -17.34 1.21
CA SER A 192 -0.51 -17.47 -0.25
C SER A 192 -1.31 -18.61 -0.87
N PHE A 193 -1.90 -19.50 -0.06
CA PHE A 193 -2.60 -20.68 -0.57
C PHE A 193 -4.13 -20.51 -0.66
N GLY A 194 -4.70 -19.47 -0.05
CA GLY A 194 -6.15 -19.29 0.01
C GLY A 194 -6.89 -20.48 0.63
N ASP A 195 -6.21 -21.27 1.46
CA ASP A 195 -6.74 -22.49 2.07
C ASP A 195 -7.75 -22.18 3.20
N LYS A 196 -8.32 -23.22 3.81
CA LYS A 196 -9.30 -23.05 4.89
C LYS A 196 -8.71 -22.37 6.13
N THR A 197 -7.42 -22.51 6.35
CA THR A 197 -6.71 -21.82 7.43
C THR A 197 -6.64 -20.32 7.13
N THR A 198 -6.21 -19.96 5.93
CA THR A 198 -6.19 -18.58 5.46
C THR A 198 -7.57 -17.93 5.55
N THR A 199 -8.60 -18.57 5.01
CA THR A 199 -9.98 -18.01 5.05
C THR A 199 -10.50 -17.87 6.48
N GLY A 200 -10.22 -18.83 7.38
CA GLY A 200 -10.61 -18.73 8.78
C GLY A 200 -9.92 -17.59 9.54
N LEU A 201 -8.64 -17.32 9.26
CA LEU A 201 -7.93 -16.17 9.83
C LEU A 201 -8.45 -14.84 9.26
N VAL A 202 -8.76 -14.80 7.96
CA VAL A 202 -9.36 -13.63 7.29
C VAL A 202 -10.72 -13.30 7.90
N ASP A 203 -11.59 -14.31 8.10
CA ASP A 203 -12.89 -14.13 8.73
C ASP A 203 -12.75 -13.58 10.17
N ALA A 204 -11.81 -14.13 10.96
CA ALA A 204 -11.53 -13.64 12.30
C ALA A 204 -11.02 -12.19 12.32
N MET A 205 -10.17 -11.80 11.34
CA MET A 205 -9.72 -10.41 11.20
C MET A 205 -10.86 -9.48 10.75
N ALA A 206 -11.75 -9.93 9.88
CA ALA A 206 -12.90 -9.12 9.45
C ALA A 206 -13.84 -8.76 10.61
N ASP A 207 -13.95 -9.63 11.60
CA ASP A 207 -14.74 -9.41 12.80
C ASP A 207 -14.01 -8.56 13.89
N ALA A 208 -12.71 -8.27 13.70
CA ALA A 208 -11.89 -7.65 14.75
C ALA A 208 -11.94 -6.11 14.78
N ASN A 209 -12.78 -5.46 13.93
CA ASN A 209 -12.90 -4.00 13.84
C ASN A 209 -11.55 -3.30 13.61
N LEU A 210 -10.92 -3.62 12.49
CA LEU A 210 -9.61 -3.11 12.10
C LEU A 210 -9.72 -1.89 11.19
N ASP A 211 -8.71 -1.00 11.24
CA ASP A 211 -8.58 0.13 10.31
C ASP A 211 -7.95 -0.31 8.98
N PHE A 212 -6.98 -1.21 9.03
CA PHE A 212 -6.32 -1.78 7.86
C PHE A 212 -5.57 -3.08 8.19
N ILE A 213 -5.11 -3.74 7.13
CA ILE A 213 -4.31 -4.95 7.21
C ILE A 213 -2.91 -4.69 6.65
N ILE A 214 -1.89 -5.28 7.28
CA ILE A 214 -0.54 -5.44 6.75
C ILE A 214 -0.35 -6.91 6.37
N HIS A 215 -0.03 -7.16 5.09
CA HIS A 215 0.38 -8.47 4.60
C HIS A 215 1.90 -8.49 4.43
N ALA A 216 2.58 -9.30 5.23
CA ALA A 216 4.05 -9.33 5.33
C ALA A 216 4.74 -10.17 4.22
N GLY A 217 4.16 -10.20 3.01
CA GLY A 217 4.71 -10.83 1.82
C GLY A 217 4.28 -12.28 1.60
N ASP A 218 4.67 -12.83 0.45
CA ASP A 218 4.15 -14.07 -0.09
C ASP A 218 2.62 -14.03 -0.15
N VAL A 219 2.10 -13.08 -0.92
CA VAL A 219 0.66 -12.83 -1.11
C VAL A 219 0.03 -13.98 -1.88
N VAL A 220 0.78 -14.52 -2.84
CA VAL A 220 0.41 -15.75 -3.58
C VAL A 220 1.55 -16.75 -3.49
N ASP A 221 1.24 -18.04 -3.61
CA ASP A 221 2.26 -19.06 -3.83
C ASP A 221 2.81 -18.94 -5.26
N ARG A 222 3.90 -19.63 -5.52
CA ARG A 222 4.56 -19.58 -6.83
C ARG A 222 3.56 -19.77 -7.97
N ILE A 223 3.54 -18.81 -8.89
CA ILE A 223 2.77 -18.90 -10.12
C ILE A 223 3.42 -19.99 -11.00
N ALA A 224 2.67 -21.02 -11.36
CA ALA A 224 3.17 -22.08 -12.24
C ALA A 224 3.49 -21.52 -13.64
N ALA A 225 4.56 -21.99 -14.26
CA ALA A 225 5.11 -21.49 -15.54
C ALA A 225 4.12 -21.35 -16.72
N ASN A 226 2.93 -21.92 -16.64
CA ASN A 226 1.88 -21.81 -17.65
C ASN A 226 0.56 -21.25 -17.07
N ALA A 227 0.57 -20.77 -15.81
CA ALA A 227 -0.62 -20.19 -15.20
C ALA A 227 -0.77 -18.71 -15.65
N ASN A 228 -2.03 -18.28 -15.73
CA ASN A 228 -2.32 -16.87 -15.86
C ASN A 228 -2.14 -16.20 -14.49
N PRO A 229 -1.27 -15.18 -14.35
CA PRO A 229 -1.08 -14.48 -13.08
C PRO A 229 -2.37 -13.95 -12.47
N PHE A 230 -3.29 -13.43 -13.30
CA PHE A 230 -4.60 -12.99 -12.82
C PHE A 230 -5.37 -14.10 -12.10
N ASP A 231 -5.36 -15.32 -12.63
CA ASP A 231 -6.09 -16.44 -12.03
C ASP A 231 -5.49 -16.81 -10.67
N SER A 232 -4.15 -16.84 -10.55
CA SER A 232 -3.47 -17.10 -9.27
C SER A 232 -3.83 -16.06 -8.21
N TYR A 233 -3.81 -14.76 -8.57
CA TYR A 233 -4.21 -13.70 -7.64
C TYR A 233 -5.71 -13.74 -7.31
N LYS A 234 -6.59 -14.06 -8.28
CA LYS A 234 -8.03 -14.21 -8.05
C LYS A 234 -8.34 -15.31 -7.06
N GLU A 235 -7.71 -16.48 -7.22
CA GLU A 235 -8.02 -17.67 -6.45
C GLU A 235 -7.32 -17.68 -5.08
N ASN A 236 -6.09 -17.20 -4.99
CA ASN A 236 -5.27 -17.32 -3.78
C ASN A 236 -5.25 -16.05 -2.92
N PHE A 237 -5.62 -14.89 -3.48
CA PHE A 237 -5.65 -13.64 -2.73
C PHE A 237 -7.01 -12.95 -2.79
N TYR A 238 -7.47 -12.47 -3.96
CA TYR A 238 -8.68 -11.65 -3.99
C TYR A 238 -9.91 -12.38 -3.45
N ALA A 239 -10.16 -13.61 -3.86
CA ALA A 239 -11.33 -14.35 -3.40
C ALA A 239 -11.27 -14.72 -1.90
N PRO A 240 -10.14 -15.24 -1.35
CA PRO A 240 -10.00 -15.50 0.09
C PRO A 240 -10.06 -14.24 0.95
N PHE A 241 -9.51 -13.11 0.46
CA PHE A 241 -9.43 -11.85 1.20
C PHE A 241 -10.61 -10.90 0.95
N GLU A 242 -11.64 -11.32 0.20
CA GLU A 242 -12.82 -10.48 -0.06
C GLU A 242 -13.40 -9.84 1.21
N PRO A 243 -13.55 -10.55 2.37
CA PRO A 243 -14.10 -9.96 3.58
C PRO A 243 -13.31 -8.73 4.07
N LEU A 244 -11.99 -8.71 3.86
CA LEU A 244 -11.12 -7.59 4.24
C LEU A 244 -11.05 -6.53 3.14
N LEU A 245 -10.81 -6.93 1.89
CA LEU A 245 -10.64 -6.03 0.75
C LEU A 245 -11.87 -5.16 0.46
N THR A 246 -13.04 -5.61 0.88
CA THR A 246 -14.31 -4.88 0.74
C THR A 246 -14.61 -3.95 1.92
N MET A 247 -13.77 -3.97 2.97
CA MET A 247 -14.00 -3.17 4.19
C MET A 247 -12.87 -2.20 4.50
N MET A 248 -11.62 -2.53 4.16
CA MET A 248 -10.46 -1.75 4.57
C MET A 248 -9.28 -1.94 3.62
N PRO A 249 -8.25 -1.05 3.67
CA PRO A 249 -7.02 -1.25 2.93
C PRO A 249 -6.25 -2.50 3.38
N VAL A 250 -5.68 -3.22 2.41
CA VAL A 250 -4.68 -4.27 2.64
C VAL A 250 -3.36 -3.80 2.03
N TYR A 251 -2.41 -3.45 2.87
CA TYR A 251 -1.06 -3.03 2.47
C TYR A 251 -0.13 -4.22 2.45
N THR A 252 0.62 -4.39 1.38
CA THR A 252 1.45 -5.58 1.16
C THR A 252 2.91 -5.19 0.99
N VAL A 253 3.83 -6.04 1.41
CA VAL A 253 5.21 -6.04 0.93
C VAL A 253 5.40 -7.27 0.04
N PRO A 254 6.30 -7.23 -0.97
CA PRO A 254 6.55 -8.41 -1.77
C PRO A 254 7.35 -9.46 -1.00
N GLY A 255 6.99 -10.73 -1.16
CA GLY A 255 7.78 -11.87 -0.72
C GLY A 255 8.49 -12.55 -1.89
N ASN A 256 9.21 -13.62 -1.65
CA ASN A 256 9.97 -14.31 -2.69
C ASN A 256 9.08 -15.08 -3.67
N HIS A 257 7.87 -15.49 -3.26
CA HIS A 257 6.89 -16.15 -4.14
C HIS A 257 6.14 -15.16 -5.02
N ASP A 258 6.10 -13.88 -4.64
CA ASP A 258 5.49 -12.80 -5.45
C ASP A 258 6.37 -12.40 -6.65
N TYR A 259 7.65 -12.84 -6.67
CA TYR A 259 8.59 -12.70 -7.78
C TYR A 259 8.71 -14.02 -8.52
N ASP A 260 7.86 -14.25 -9.50
CA ASP A 260 8.03 -15.43 -10.35
C ASP A 260 9.06 -15.15 -11.45
N ARG A 261 10.23 -15.74 -11.32
CA ARG A 261 11.32 -15.59 -12.29
C ARG A 261 11.04 -16.27 -13.63
N ASP A 262 10.05 -17.15 -13.66
CA ASP A 262 9.70 -17.93 -14.85
C ASP A 262 8.53 -17.32 -15.65
N ILE A 263 7.84 -16.33 -15.09
CA ILE A 263 6.72 -15.64 -15.75
C ILE A 263 6.95 -14.13 -15.70
N ASN A 264 7.53 -13.60 -16.76
CA ASN A 264 7.65 -12.16 -16.95
C ASN A 264 6.39 -11.63 -17.61
N TYR A 265 5.53 -10.95 -16.86
CA TYR A 265 4.51 -10.11 -17.44
C TYR A 265 5.16 -8.79 -17.86
N GLU A 266 5.40 -8.60 -19.15
CA GLU A 266 6.12 -7.45 -19.72
C GLU A 266 7.51 -7.16 -19.07
N GLY A 267 8.12 -8.17 -18.43
CA GLY A 267 9.42 -8.03 -17.76
C GLY A 267 9.37 -7.62 -16.30
N GLU A 268 8.18 -7.42 -15.74
CA GLU A 268 7.99 -7.06 -14.34
C GLU A 268 7.18 -8.12 -13.58
N PRO A 269 7.43 -8.34 -12.29
CA PRO A 269 6.59 -9.18 -11.46
C PRO A 269 5.14 -8.72 -11.45
N PHE A 270 4.20 -9.66 -11.57
CA PHE A 270 2.77 -9.35 -11.56
C PHE A 270 2.32 -8.68 -10.24
N TYR A 271 3.06 -8.87 -9.17
CA TYR A 271 2.85 -8.20 -7.89
C TYR A 271 2.68 -6.68 -8.04
N TYR A 272 3.57 -6.01 -8.78
CA TYR A 272 3.49 -4.57 -8.99
C TYR A 272 2.28 -4.14 -9.82
N TYR A 273 1.82 -5.04 -10.68
CA TYR A 273 0.59 -4.83 -11.42
C TYR A 273 -0.64 -4.95 -10.52
N ALA A 274 -0.67 -5.94 -9.63
CA ALA A 274 -1.75 -6.14 -8.67
C ALA A 274 -1.80 -5.04 -7.58
N PHE A 275 -0.66 -4.48 -7.19
CA PHE A 275 -0.52 -3.49 -6.13
C PHE A 275 0.17 -2.21 -6.63
N PRO A 276 -0.53 -1.38 -7.43
CA PRO A 276 0.05 -0.15 -7.96
C PRO A 276 0.35 0.86 -6.85
N PRO A 277 1.28 1.80 -7.09
CA PRO A 277 1.44 2.99 -6.27
C PRO A 277 0.12 3.75 -6.12
N PHE A 278 -0.05 4.42 -4.99
CA PHE A 278 -1.25 5.19 -4.66
C PHE A 278 -0.86 6.50 -3.95
N PRO A 279 -1.71 7.54 -4.02
CA PRO A 279 -1.45 8.80 -3.33
C PRO A 279 -1.61 8.65 -1.82
N ASP A 280 -0.64 9.19 -1.07
CA ASP A 280 -0.73 9.44 0.37
C ASP A 280 -0.28 10.89 0.61
N PRO A 281 -1.11 11.76 1.20
CA PRO A 281 -0.77 13.18 1.38
C PRO A 281 0.44 13.41 2.31
N ARG A 282 0.82 12.43 3.12
CA ARG A 282 2.01 12.46 3.98
C ARG A 282 3.30 12.14 3.21
N PHE A 283 3.18 11.48 2.06
CA PHE A 283 4.28 11.08 1.18
C PHE A 283 4.02 11.52 -0.27
N PRO A 284 3.99 12.84 -0.55
CA PRO A 284 3.64 13.36 -1.86
C PRO A 284 4.64 12.90 -2.92
N GLY A 285 4.13 12.45 -4.05
CA GLY A 285 4.91 11.94 -5.17
C GLY A 285 5.09 10.42 -5.19
N GLN A 286 4.72 9.72 -4.11
CA GLN A 286 4.78 8.26 -4.05
C GLN A 286 3.94 7.60 -5.15
N GLU A 287 2.82 8.21 -5.51
CA GLU A 287 1.92 7.75 -6.57
C GLU A 287 2.52 7.76 -7.98
N TYR A 288 3.63 8.48 -8.18
CA TYR A 288 4.35 8.56 -9.47
C TYR A 288 5.52 7.57 -9.57
N ALA A 289 5.75 6.72 -8.58
CA ALA A 289 6.72 5.67 -8.66
C ALA A 289 6.37 4.71 -9.82
N GLU A 290 7.37 4.24 -10.57
CA GLU A 290 7.15 3.28 -11.65
C GLU A 290 6.54 1.99 -11.12
N ARG A 291 6.91 1.59 -9.89
CA ARG A 291 6.41 0.41 -9.21
C ARG A 291 6.42 0.61 -7.69
N ASN A 292 5.55 -0.12 -7.00
CA ASN A 292 5.40 -0.07 -5.55
C ASN A 292 6.38 -1.01 -4.84
N GLN A 293 7.68 -0.89 -5.14
CA GLN A 293 8.72 -1.75 -4.58
C GLN A 293 8.96 -1.45 -3.10
N HIS A 294 9.00 -0.16 -2.77
CA HIS A 294 9.04 0.33 -1.40
C HIS A 294 8.16 1.59 -1.30
N TYR A 295 7.48 1.72 -0.19
CA TYR A 295 6.59 2.85 0.06
C TYR A 295 6.34 3.03 1.56
N ALA A 296 5.74 4.14 1.93
CA ALA A 296 5.30 4.37 3.30
C ALA A 296 3.81 4.69 3.35
N ILE A 297 3.20 4.37 4.48
CA ILE A 297 1.86 4.83 4.86
C ILE A 297 1.92 5.47 6.23
N ALA A 298 1.09 6.49 6.45
CA ALA A 298 1.08 7.23 7.70
C ALA A 298 -0.32 7.33 8.29
N TYR A 299 -0.39 7.11 9.59
CA TYR A 299 -1.60 7.27 10.37
C TYR A 299 -1.27 7.96 11.71
N GLY A 300 -1.74 9.19 11.87
CA GLY A 300 -1.37 10.02 13.02
C GLY A 300 0.15 10.23 13.10
N ASP A 301 0.76 9.91 14.23
CA ASP A 301 2.19 10.05 14.49
C ASP A 301 3.01 8.79 14.14
N ALA A 302 2.39 7.80 13.52
CA ALA A 302 3.04 6.56 13.10
C ALA A 302 3.21 6.48 11.59
N GLN A 303 4.39 6.01 11.14
CA GLN A 303 4.61 5.55 9.77
C GLN A 303 4.97 4.07 9.72
N PHE A 304 4.48 3.40 8.70
CA PHE A 304 4.85 2.04 8.34
C PHE A 304 5.68 2.10 7.07
N VAL A 305 6.91 1.60 7.16
CA VAL A 305 7.88 1.66 6.07
C VAL A 305 7.94 0.28 5.42
N MET A 306 7.29 0.16 4.26
CA MET A 306 7.13 -1.07 3.51
C MET A 306 8.36 -1.29 2.62
N LEU A 307 9.06 -2.42 2.79
CA LEU A 307 10.36 -2.68 2.18
C LEU A 307 10.37 -4.00 1.42
N ASP A 308 11.02 -4.01 0.29
CA ASP A 308 11.27 -5.21 -0.50
C ASP A 308 12.61 -5.87 -0.12
N THR A 309 12.55 -7.08 0.39
CA THR A 309 13.75 -7.87 0.70
C THR A 309 14.36 -8.54 -0.52
N GLN A 310 13.65 -8.64 -1.64
CA GLN A 310 14.15 -9.33 -2.83
C GLN A 310 15.32 -8.59 -3.50
N VAL A 311 15.49 -7.30 -3.20
CA VAL A 311 16.70 -6.53 -3.57
C VAL A 311 18.00 -7.14 -3.04
N PHE A 312 17.96 -8.00 -2.04
CA PHE A 312 19.11 -8.76 -1.55
C PHE A 312 19.34 -10.05 -2.32
N TYR A 313 18.37 -10.52 -3.09
CA TYR A 313 18.37 -11.81 -3.77
C TYR A 313 18.38 -11.69 -5.30
N GLY A 314 18.68 -10.50 -5.80
CA GLY A 314 18.92 -10.24 -7.22
C GLY A 314 17.94 -9.30 -7.90
N GLU A 315 16.92 -8.80 -7.18
CA GLU A 315 16.07 -7.74 -7.70
C GLU A 315 16.79 -6.38 -7.68
N PRO A 316 16.49 -5.48 -8.62
CA PRO A 316 17.11 -4.16 -8.71
C PRO A 316 16.58 -3.21 -7.62
N GLY A 317 17.19 -2.01 -7.51
CA GLY A 317 16.70 -0.92 -6.66
C GLY A 317 17.24 -0.90 -5.22
N ARG A 318 18.23 -1.75 -4.90
CA ARG A 318 18.76 -1.87 -3.53
C ARG A 318 19.31 -0.54 -2.99
N GLU A 319 20.19 0.12 -3.74
CA GLU A 319 20.83 1.36 -3.29
C GLU A 319 19.81 2.49 -3.11
N GLU A 320 18.83 2.57 -4.00
CA GLU A 320 17.73 3.52 -3.95
C GLU A 320 16.87 3.29 -2.70
N GLN A 321 16.43 2.04 -2.48
CA GLN A 321 15.63 1.69 -1.29
C GLN A 321 16.40 1.91 0.01
N GLU A 322 17.71 1.62 0.07
CA GLU A 322 18.52 1.86 1.26
C GLU A 322 18.64 3.37 1.57
N SER A 323 18.83 4.23 0.57
CA SER A 323 18.86 5.68 0.74
C SER A 323 17.51 6.22 1.20
N TRP A 324 16.44 5.77 0.57
CA TRP A 324 15.07 6.14 0.94
C TRP A 324 14.71 5.66 2.36
N LEU A 325 15.12 4.45 2.75
CA LEU A 325 14.92 3.96 4.11
C LEU A 325 15.62 4.85 5.15
N GLU A 326 16.84 5.29 4.89
CA GLU A 326 17.56 6.21 5.79
C GLU A 326 16.81 7.54 5.94
N GLU A 327 16.25 8.09 4.87
CA GLU A 327 15.41 9.29 4.93
C GLU A 327 14.14 9.06 5.76
N ARG A 328 13.44 7.93 5.58
CA ARG A 328 12.25 7.60 6.37
C ARG A 328 12.57 7.41 7.85
N LEU A 329 13.66 6.72 8.17
CA LEU A 329 14.10 6.50 9.55
C LEU A 329 14.54 7.80 10.26
N ALA A 330 14.99 8.79 9.52
CA ALA A 330 15.42 10.09 10.05
C ALA A 330 14.30 11.13 10.09
N ASP A 331 13.10 10.81 9.61
CA ASP A 331 11.98 11.75 9.49
C ASP A 331 11.44 12.15 10.88
N PRO A 332 11.59 13.41 11.32
CA PRO A 332 11.12 13.85 12.64
C PRO A 332 9.59 14.07 12.69
N GLY A 333 8.91 13.92 11.57
CA GLY A 333 7.45 14.07 11.47
C GLY A 333 6.68 12.91 12.08
N PHE A 334 7.36 11.83 12.49
CA PHE A 334 6.74 10.64 13.06
C PHE A 334 7.36 10.27 14.42
N LYS A 335 6.51 9.98 15.38
CA LYS A 335 6.91 9.48 16.71
C LYS A 335 7.32 8.00 16.64
N VAL A 336 6.66 7.24 15.77
CA VAL A 336 6.86 5.80 15.62
C VAL A 336 7.10 5.45 14.15
N THR A 337 8.19 4.72 13.91
CA THR A 337 8.49 4.13 12.59
C THR A 337 8.52 2.61 12.73
N ILE A 338 7.68 1.92 11.95
CA ILE A 338 7.57 0.46 11.96
C ILE A 338 7.98 -0.07 10.57
N PRO A 339 9.20 -0.60 10.41
CA PRO A 339 9.60 -1.29 9.19
C PRO A 339 8.84 -2.60 9.03
N VAL A 340 8.33 -2.83 7.82
CA VAL A 340 7.62 -4.05 7.39
C VAL A 340 8.33 -4.62 6.17
N PHE A 341 8.67 -5.89 6.22
CA PHE A 341 9.38 -6.55 5.13
C PHE A 341 9.22 -8.07 5.22
N HIS A 342 9.46 -8.79 4.12
CA HIS A 342 9.17 -10.21 4.10
C HIS A 342 10.21 -11.05 4.87
N VAL A 343 11.49 -11.01 4.50
CA VAL A 343 12.53 -11.86 5.12
C VAL A 343 13.03 -11.25 6.42
N ALA A 344 12.75 -11.89 7.56
CA ALA A 344 13.20 -11.43 8.87
C ALA A 344 14.73 -11.48 9.06
N PRO A 345 15.34 -10.55 9.83
CA PRO A 345 16.79 -10.52 10.04
C PRO A 345 17.30 -11.61 11.00
N PHE A 346 16.42 -12.23 11.76
CA PHE A 346 16.70 -13.33 12.69
C PHE A 346 15.58 -14.35 12.59
N ASN A 347 15.91 -15.64 12.73
CA ASN A 347 14.93 -16.72 12.76
C ASN A 347 15.49 -17.97 13.46
N SER A 348 14.59 -18.86 13.90
CA SER A 348 14.91 -20.18 14.43
C SER A 348 14.34 -21.32 13.57
N SER A 349 13.98 -21.04 12.30
CA SER A 349 13.38 -22.02 11.39
C SER A 349 14.39 -23.07 10.92
N THR A 350 13.89 -24.27 10.63
CA THR A 350 14.68 -25.31 9.93
C THR A 350 14.77 -25.09 8.43
N VAL A 351 13.88 -24.25 7.90
CA VAL A 351 13.78 -23.94 6.47
C VAL A 351 14.35 -22.54 6.27
N HIS A 352 15.18 -22.36 5.26
CA HIS A 352 15.82 -21.09 4.90
C HIS A 352 16.62 -20.40 6.02
N PRO A 353 17.40 -21.11 6.87
CA PRO A 353 18.03 -20.53 8.07
C PRO A 353 19.03 -19.42 7.76
N ASP A 354 19.58 -19.38 6.54
CA ASP A 354 20.60 -18.43 6.10
C ASP A 354 20.05 -17.18 5.41
N ASP A 355 18.77 -17.17 5.03
CA ASP A 355 18.16 -16.07 4.28
C ASP A 355 18.14 -14.76 5.08
N SER A 356 18.13 -14.82 6.39
CA SER A 356 18.22 -13.65 7.29
C SER A 356 19.52 -12.84 7.18
N ARG A 357 20.60 -13.40 6.63
CA ARG A 357 21.94 -12.78 6.72
C ARG A 357 22.07 -11.43 6.03
N PRO A 358 21.60 -11.24 4.78
CA PRO A 358 21.71 -9.94 4.11
C PRO A 358 20.92 -8.84 4.82
N VAL A 359 19.67 -9.13 5.17
CA VAL A 359 18.78 -8.19 5.89
C VAL A 359 19.40 -7.80 7.23
N ARG A 360 19.86 -8.77 8.02
CA ARG A 360 20.53 -8.54 9.29
C ARG A 360 21.77 -7.67 9.16
N GLY A 361 22.63 -7.93 8.17
CA GLY A 361 23.87 -7.20 7.98
C GLY A 361 23.68 -5.77 7.53
N THR A 362 22.58 -5.48 6.82
CA THR A 362 22.35 -4.17 6.19
C THR A 362 21.38 -3.30 6.97
N TRP A 363 20.21 -3.81 7.36
CA TRP A 363 19.15 -2.98 7.92
C TRP A 363 19.17 -2.92 9.46
N VAL A 364 19.57 -3.98 10.16
CA VAL A 364 19.59 -3.96 11.63
C VAL A 364 20.43 -2.81 12.19
N PRO A 365 21.65 -2.49 11.69
CA PRO A 365 22.39 -1.31 12.18
C PRO A 365 21.66 0.02 11.96
N LYS A 366 20.88 0.16 10.86
CA LYS A 366 20.09 1.35 10.59
C LYS A 366 18.91 1.44 11.58
N PHE A 367 18.22 0.35 11.85
CA PHE A 367 17.14 0.28 12.84
C PHE A 367 17.62 0.61 14.26
N GLU A 368 18.79 0.09 14.65
CA GLU A 368 19.41 0.38 15.95
C GLU A 368 19.76 1.87 16.07
N THR A 369 20.28 2.49 15.01
CA THR A 369 20.64 3.92 14.99
C THR A 369 19.40 4.82 15.09
N ALA A 370 18.30 4.40 14.46
CA ALA A 370 17.05 5.16 14.45
C ALA A 370 16.13 4.86 15.65
N ASN A 371 16.56 4.01 16.59
CA ASN A 371 15.76 3.58 17.74
C ASN A 371 14.40 3.01 17.34
N VAL A 372 14.35 2.20 16.29
CA VAL A 372 13.16 1.43 15.92
C VAL A 372 12.76 0.52 17.08
N LEU A 373 11.47 0.48 17.42
CA LEU A 373 10.98 -0.31 18.54
C LEU A 373 10.47 -1.70 18.10
N LEU A 374 9.90 -1.78 16.91
CA LEU A 374 9.25 -2.97 16.37
C LEU A 374 9.51 -3.09 14.87
N THR A 375 9.73 -4.32 14.39
CA THR A 375 9.64 -4.68 12.97
C THR A 375 8.68 -5.85 12.77
N LEU A 376 8.02 -5.89 11.62
CA LEU A 376 7.09 -6.95 11.21
C LEU A 376 7.62 -7.67 9.98
N SER A 377 7.54 -9.00 9.97
CA SER A 377 8.07 -9.81 8.87
C SER A 377 7.32 -11.12 8.68
N GLY A 378 7.59 -11.81 7.55
CA GLY A 378 7.04 -13.09 7.12
C GLY A 378 8.09 -14.17 6.93
N HIS A 379 7.94 -14.96 5.83
CA HIS A 379 8.90 -15.91 5.24
C HIS A 379 9.09 -17.23 5.99
N PHE A 380 9.10 -17.25 7.29
CA PHE A 380 9.53 -18.42 8.08
C PHE A 380 8.37 -19.29 8.56
N HIS A 381 7.16 -19.07 8.05
CA HIS A 381 5.94 -19.85 8.30
C HIS A 381 5.75 -20.24 9.78
N THR A 382 5.84 -19.24 10.67
CA THR A 382 5.76 -19.41 12.11
C THR A 382 5.40 -18.10 12.79
N TYR A 383 5.01 -18.16 14.05
CA TYR A 383 5.13 -17.03 14.96
C TYR A 383 6.47 -17.09 15.68
N GLU A 384 7.27 -16.03 15.58
CA GLU A 384 8.47 -15.92 16.42
C GLU A 384 8.66 -14.47 16.86
N ARG A 385 8.84 -14.30 18.18
CA ARG A 385 9.27 -13.04 18.77
C ARG A 385 10.74 -13.11 19.13
N LEU A 386 11.52 -12.19 18.55
CA LEU A 386 12.94 -12.05 18.80
C LEU A 386 13.24 -10.65 19.33
N MET A 387 14.29 -10.50 20.12
CA MET A 387 14.67 -9.20 20.69
C MET A 387 16.17 -9.02 20.62
N LYS A 388 16.61 -7.84 20.13
CA LYS A 388 18.00 -7.42 20.14
C LYS A 388 18.09 -5.92 20.29
N ASN A 389 18.94 -5.45 21.22
CA ASN A 389 19.23 -4.02 21.45
C ASN A 389 17.96 -3.17 21.59
N ALA A 390 17.01 -3.63 22.44
CA ALA A 390 15.70 -3.05 22.69
C ALA A 390 14.71 -3.08 21.51
N ILE A 391 15.08 -3.58 20.34
CA ILE A 391 14.18 -3.75 19.20
C ILE A 391 13.49 -5.11 19.28
N THR A 392 12.18 -5.13 19.12
CA THR A 392 11.38 -6.33 18.95
C THR A 392 11.23 -6.66 17.47
N TYR A 393 11.62 -7.86 17.07
CA TYR A 393 11.42 -8.39 15.73
C TYR A 393 10.35 -9.45 15.79
N VAL A 394 9.26 -9.26 15.05
CA VAL A 394 8.14 -10.20 15.00
C VAL A 394 8.05 -10.83 13.63
N ILE A 395 8.09 -12.15 13.60
CA ILE A 395 7.72 -12.96 12.44
C ILE A 395 6.26 -13.34 12.61
N SER A 396 5.38 -12.80 11.76
CA SER A 396 3.97 -13.15 11.67
C SER A 396 3.69 -13.80 10.32
N SER A 397 4.08 -15.05 10.22
CA SER A 397 4.16 -15.84 8.99
C SER A 397 3.32 -17.13 9.08
N GLY A 398 2.22 -17.06 9.81
CA GLY A 398 1.31 -18.19 10.03
C GLY A 398 0.01 -18.09 9.26
N GLY A 399 -0.02 -17.38 8.12
CA GLY A 399 -1.24 -17.10 7.35
C GLY A 399 -1.83 -18.31 6.61
N SER A 400 -1.20 -19.48 6.67
CA SER A 400 -1.66 -20.70 6.03
C SER A 400 -1.47 -21.94 6.90
N SER A 401 -1.90 -23.11 6.40
CA SER A 401 -1.69 -24.40 7.07
C SER A 401 -0.24 -24.92 6.96
N VAL A 402 0.60 -24.32 6.10
CA VAL A 402 1.99 -24.72 5.88
C VAL A 402 2.88 -24.03 6.91
N LEU A 403 3.32 -24.77 7.94
CA LEU A 403 4.11 -24.23 9.05
C LEU A 403 5.45 -24.96 9.17
N TYR A 404 6.52 -24.18 9.38
CA TYR A 404 7.87 -24.73 9.50
C TYR A 404 8.18 -25.17 10.94
N ALA A 405 9.09 -26.14 11.04
CA ALA A 405 9.53 -26.63 12.34
C ALA A 405 10.66 -25.73 12.89
N LYS A 406 10.74 -25.71 14.23
CA LYS A 406 11.85 -25.05 14.92
C LYS A 406 13.15 -25.82 14.72
N GLY A 407 14.16 -25.10 14.28
CA GLY A 407 15.55 -25.55 14.20
C GLY A 407 16.36 -25.16 15.43
N GLU A 408 17.61 -24.77 15.20
CA GLU A 408 18.46 -24.20 16.23
C GLU A 408 17.90 -22.85 16.68
N LYS A 409 17.73 -22.68 17.99
CA LYS A 409 17.19 -21.46 18.55
C LYS A 409 18.15 -20.30 18.33
N ALA A 410 17.68 -19.25 17.61
CA ALA A 410 18.41 -18.00 17.54
C ALA A 410 18.64 -17.40 18.95
N PRO A 411 19.82 -16.84 19.24
CA PRO A 411 20.09 -16.21 20.55
C PRO A 411 19.08 -15.12 20.92
N GLU A 412 18.55 -14.41 19.92
CA GLU A 412 17.56 -13.35 20.05
C GLU A 412 16.16 -13.87 20.36
N SER A 413 15.84 -15.14 20.04
CA SER A 413 14.50 -15.73 20.16
C SER A 413 13.99 -15.75 21.61
N LYS A 414 12.81 -15.17 21.82
CA LYS A 414 12.09 -15.16 23.11
C LYS A 414 10.96 -16.18 23.13
N LEU A 415 10.19 -16.24 22.03
CA LEU A 415 9.08 -17.15 21.88
C LEU A 415 9.02 -17.64 20.43
N TYR A 416 8.80 -18.94 20.25
CA TYR A 416 8.57 -19.58 18.95
C TYR A 416 7.33 -20.46 19.05
N LYS A 417 6.38 -20.26 18.12
CA LYS A 417 5.15 -21.03 18.04
C LYS A 417 4.90 -21.48 16.60
N ARG A 418 4.69 -22.76 16.41
CA ARG A 418 4.30 -23.36 15.14
C ARG A 418 2.79 -23.44 15.08
N GLU A 419 2.14 -22.28 14.94
CA GLU A 419 0.69 -22.14 14.94
C GLU A 419 0.27 -21.17 13.84
N SER A 420 -0.84 -21.47 13.15
CA SER A 420 -1.44 -20.53 12.21
C SER A 420 -2.07 -19.40 13.01
N HIS A 421 -1.80 -18.15 12.61
CA HIS A 421 -2.15 -16.98 13.41
C HIS A 421 -2.18 -15.70 12.58
N TYR A 422 -2.75 -14.66 13.17
CA TYR A 422 -2.58 -13.26 12.79
C TYR A 422 -2.19 -12.44 14.01
N LEU A 423 -1.71 -11.19 13.80
CA LEU A 423 -1.57 -10.24 14.89
C LEU A 423 -2.70 -9.22 14.85
N LEU A 424 -3.22 -8.90 16.02
CA LEU A 424 -3.97 -7.69 16.28
C LEU A 424 -3.03 -6.68 16.94
N MET A 425 -2.81 -5.53 16.28
CA MET A 425 -2.04 -4.42 16.85
C MET A 425 -2.97 -3.28 17.23
N GLU A 426 -2.72 -2.69 18.38
CA GLU A 426 -3.37 -1.49 18.87
C GLU A 426 -2.30 -0.45 19.16
N LEU A 427 -2.44 0.72 18.54
CA LEU A 427 -1.47 1.82 18.65
C LEU A 427 -2.20 3.10 19.02
N ASP A 428 -1.81 3.69 20.14
CA ASP A 428 -2.25 5.00 20.61
C ASP A 428 -1.07 5.95 20.84
N SER A 429 -1.29 7.09 21.49
CA SER A 429 -0.24 8.08 21.73
C SER A 429 0.82 7.66 22.76
N GLU A 430 0.56 6.63 23.58
CA GLU A 430 1.39 6.22 24.70
C GLU A 430 1.98 4.82 24.55
N THR A 431 1.24 3.92 23.86
CA THR A 431 1.60 2.51 23.76
C THR A 431 1.34 1.92 22.39
N MET A 432 2.11 0.89 22.08
CA MET A 432 1.87 -0.02 20.98
C MET A 432 1.76 -1.43 21.57
N THR A 433 0.57 -2.03 21.49
CA THR A 433 0.34 -3.42 21.91
C THR A 433 0.08 -4.28 20.69
N TYR A 434 0.70 -5.44 20.62
CA TYR A 434 0.27 -6.46 19.67
C TYR A 434 -0.03 -7.78 20.38
N THR A 435 -1.04 -8.48 19.88
CA THR A 435 -1.52 -9.77 20.35
C THR A 435 -1.49 -10.75 19.20
N ALA A 436 -0.74 -11.84 19.32
CA ALA A 436 -0.77 -12.94 18.36
C ALA A 436 -1.92 -13.89 18.73
N ILE A 437 -2.83 -14.12 17.77
CA ILE A 437 -4.07 -14.90 17.98
C ILE A 437 -4.08 -16.05 16.97
N ASN A 438 -4.25 -17.27 17.46
CA ASN A 438 -4.31 -18.45 16.60
C ASN A 438 -5.69 -18.62 15.93
N LEU A 439 -5.81 -19.62 15.08
CA LEU A 439 -7.06 -19.91 14.34
C LEU A 439 -8.25 -20.24 15.27
N GLU A 440 -7.98 -20.81 16.44
CA GLU A 440 -8.97 -21.13 17.47
C GLU A 440 -9.41 -19.92 18.31
N GLY A 441 -8.74 -18.76 18.13
CA GLY A 441 -8.98 -17.54 18.88
C GLY A 441 -8.20 -17.45 20.19
N ASP A 442 -7.26 -18.37 20.45
CA ASP A 442 -6.41 -18.34 21.64
C ASP A 442 -5.26 -17.35 21.47
N VAL A 443 -4.95 -16.61 22.53
CA VAL A 443 -3.78 -15.72 22.57
C VAL A 443 -2.52 -16.54 22.77
N ILE A 444 -1.61 -16.50 21.81
CA ILE A 444 -0.31 -17.20 21.85
C ILE A 444 0.83 -16.32 22.33
N ASP A 445 0.69 -15.01 22.21
CA ASP A 445 1.62 -14.01 22.77
C ASP A 445 0.94 -12.63 22.84
N GLU A 446 1.33 -11.81 23.82
CA GLU A 446 0.90 -10.42 23.95
C GLU A 446 2.07 -9.57 24.45
N VAL A 447 2.31 -8.43 23.80
CA VAL A 447 3.40 -7.53 24.14
C VAL A 447 2.94 -6.08 24.03
N THR A 448 3.19 -5.31 25.09
CA THR A 448 3.01 -3.85 25.09
C THR A 448 4.37 -3.17 25.10
N ILE A 449 4.56 -2.24 24.18
CA ILE A 449 5.76 -1.42 24.00
C ILE A 449 5.37 0.02 24.31
N PRO A 450 5.94 0.67 25.35
CA PRO A 450 5.68 2.08 25.61
C PRO A 450 6.33 2.95 24.52
N LEU A 451 5.65 4.03 24.17
CA LEU A 451 6.11 5.06 23.23
C LEU A 451 6.56 6.28 24.04
N GLU A 452 7.86 6.46 24.16
CA GLU A 452 8.47 7.58 24.92
C GLU A 452 8.41 8.92 24.14
#